data_2a141c8ffd04d82adf9e4976ac4f4d9d
#
_entry.id   2a141c8ffd04d82adf9e4976ac4f4d9d
#
_cell.length_a   1.000
_cell.length_b   1.000
_cell.length_c   1.000
_cell.angle_alpha   90.00
_cell.angle_beta   90.00
_cell.angle_gamma   90.00
#
_symmetry.space_group_name_H-M   'P 1'
#
loop_
_entity.id
_entity.type
_entity.pdbx_description
1 polymer ?
#
loop_
_entity_poly.entity_id
_entity_poly.type
_entity_poly.pdbx_seq_one_letter_code
_entity_poly.pdbx_strand_id
1 'polypeptide(L)'
;MKLLLHCCCAPCSLSCVSSLRAQGIESELLWFNPNIHPYTEYKARLDCLREFAANEKLKLRLINEYGLRLFLKEVYQEIDGTGRDSWRCEKCYSLRLEKAASVAAAEKFTAFTTSLLISPYQDHDAVKRIGEEAAEKYGVDFFYIDFRPLYRESRTAARETGLYMQKYCGCIFSEEERYLDKKKKINHGVTRSFTEGKNL
;
A
#
# COMPACT_ATOMS: atom_id res chain seq x y z
N MET A 1 19.23 -12.11 -10.73
CA MET A 1 18.22 -12.42 -9.68
C MET A 1 16.85 -12.17 -10.27
N LYS A 2 15.92 -13.12 -10.18
CA LYS A 2 14.53 -12.96 -10.65
C LYS A 2 13.68 -12.48 -9.47
N LEU A 3 13.26 -11.21 -9.47
CA LEU A 3 12.57 -10.56 -8.36
C LEU A 3 11.09 -10.30 -8.68
N LEU A 4 10.19 -10.61 -7.74
CA LEU A 4 8.78 -10.24 -7.82
C LEU A 4 8.52 -9.01 -6.93
N LEU A 5 8.06 -7.89 -7.53
CA LEU A 5 7.70 -6.67 -6.80
C LEU A 5 6.18 -6.59 -6.63
N HIS A 6 5.69 -6.77 -5.40
CA HIS A 6 4.30 -6.48 -5.07
C HIS A 6 4.05 -4.97 -5.12
N CYS A 7 3.05 -4.55 -5.92
CA CYS A 7 2.73 -3.16 -6.20
C CYS A 7 1.37 -2.76 -5.62
N CYS A 8 1.34 -1.75 -4.75
CA CYS A 8 0.09 -1.17 -4.24
C CYS A 8 -0.50 -0.09 -5.16
N CYS A 9 0.31 0.54 -6.01
CA CYS A 9 -0.06 1.56 -6.99
C CYS A 9 1.15 1.93 -7.86
N ALA A 10 0.91 2.55 -9.02
CA ALA A 10 1.98 3.00 -9.91
C ALA A 10 2.91 4.06 -9.28
N PRO A 11 2.40 5.13 -8.62
CA PRO A 11 3.27 6.14 -8.00
C PRO A 11 4.24 5.59 -6.96
N CYS A 12 3.85 4.54 -6.22
CA CYS A 12 4.75 3.89 -5.26
C CYS A 12 5.76 2.96 -5.94
N SER A 13 5.40 2.38 -7.07
CA SER A 13 6.24 1.42 -7.79
C SER A 13 7.30 2.07 -8.67
N LEU A 14 7.10 3.31 -9.13
CA LEU A 14 7.95 4.01 -10.08
C LEU A 14 9.42 4.04 -9.61
N SER A 15 9.70 4.66 -8.47
CA SER A 15 11.07 4.76 -7.97
C SER A 15 11.61 3.44 -7.40
N CYS A 16 10.73 2.52 -6.95
CA CYS A 16 11.17 1.18 -6.59
C CYS A 16 11.75 0.46 -7.81
N VAL A 17 11.05 0.49 -8.95
CA VAL A 17 11.52 -0.11 -10.21
C VAL A 17 12.82 0.54 -10.68
N SER A 18 12.88 1.87 -10.69
CA SER A 18 14.09 2.61 -11.09
C SER A 18 15.29 2.26 -10.22
N SER A 19 15.10 2.19 -8.90
CA SER A 19 16.15 1.81 -7.94
C SER A 19 16.62 0.38 -8.13
N LEU A 20 15.72 -0.57 -8.38
CA LEU A 20 16.09 -1.95 -8.65
C LEU A 20 16.87 -2.07 -9.97
N ARG A 21 16.41 -1.40 -11.03
CA ARG A 21 17.13 -1.35 -12.32
C ARG A 21 18.54 -0.76 -12.19
N ALA A 22 18.70 0.30 -11.40
CA ALA A 22 20.02 0.91 -11.15
C ALA A 22 20.99 -0.07 -10.45
N GLN A 23 20.48 -1.06 -9.74
CA GLN A 23 21.24 -2.15 -9.10
C GLN A 23 21.40 -3.38 -10.01
N GLY A 24 20.98 -3.31 -11.28
CA GLY A 24 21.01 -4.45 -12.20
C GLY A 24 20.00 -5.54 -11.89
N ILE A 25 18.94 -5.23 -11.13
CA ILE A 25 17.90 -6.18 -10.74
C ILE A 25 16.67 -5.98 -11.64
N GLU A 26 16.36 -7.01 -12.44
CA GLU A 26 15.10 -7.04 -13.18
C GLU A 26 13.97 -7.55 -12.31
N SER A 27 12.86 -6.81 -12.28
CA SER A 27 11.68 -7.18 -11.51
C SER A 27 10.45 -7.35 -12.40
N GLU A 28 9.61 -8.32 -12.03
CA GLU A 28 8.26 -8.44 -12.55
C GLU A 28 7.28 -7.92 -11.48
N LEU A 29 6.20 -7.27 -11.92
CA LEU A 29 5.23 -6.66 -11.00
C LEU A 29 4.13 -7.65 -10.62
N LEU A 30 3.66 -7.56 -9.38
CA LEU A 30 2.49 -8.30 -8.90
C LEU A 30 1.43 -7.32 -8.38
N TRP A 31 0.21 -7.43 -8.90
CA TRP A 31 -0.98 -6.81 -8.34
C TRP A 31 -1.78 -7.81 -7.54
N PHE A 32 -1.87 -7.60 -6.23
CA PHE A 32 -2.82 -8.25 -5.33
C PHE A 32 -3.10 -7.33 -4.15
N ASN A 33 -4.24 -6.64 -4.17
CA ASN A 33 -4.56 -5.60 -3.20
C ASN A 33 -6.01 -5.72 -2.72
N PRO A 34 -6.34 -6.74 -1.93
CA PRO A 34 -7.70 -6.95 -1.41
C PRO A 34 -8.16 -5.86 -0.44
N ASN A 35 -7.23 -5.02 0.01
CA ASN A 35 -7.45 -3.92 0.93
C ASN A 35 -7.88 -2.61 0.25
N ILE A 36 -7.85 -2.50 -1.08
CA ILE A 36 -8.17 -1.23 -1.74
C ILE A 36 -9.65 -1.11 -1.96
N HIS A 37 -10.25 -0.07 -1.35
CA HIS A 37 -11.67 0.26 -1.37
C HIS A 37 -11.89 1.77 -1.54
N PRO A 38 -13.05 2.21 -2.09
CA PRO A 38 -14.08 1.42 -2.77
C PRO A 38 -13.61 0.85 -4.11
N TYR A 39 -14.50 0.18 -4.84
CA TYR A 39 -14.16 -0.44 -6.14
C TYR A 39 -13.62 0.58 -7.15
N THR A 40 -14.11 1.80 -7.13
CA THR A 40 -13.63 2.88 -8.01
C THR A 40 -12.16 3.22 -7.76
N GLU A 41 -11.72 3.25 -6.51
CA GLU A 41 -10.32 3.44 -6.13
C GLU A 41 -9.45 2.25 -6.53
N TYR A 42 -9.95 1.02 -6.30
CA TYR A 42 -9.29 -0.21 -6.73
C TYR A 42 -9.05 -0.20 -8.25
N LYS A 43 -10.11 0.11 -9.01
CA LYS A 43 -10.05 0.18 -10.47
C LYS A 43 -9.08 1.26 -10.96
N ALA A 44 -9.15 2.46 -10.41
CA ALA A 44 -8.29 3.57 -10.79
C ALA A 44 -6.79 3.24 -10.57
N ARG A 45 -6.45 2.62 -9.44
CA ARG A 45 -5.05 2.22 -9.18
C ARG A 45 -4.59 1.08 -10.07
N LEU A 46 -5.46 0.10 -10.33
CA LEU A 46 -5.14 -1.03 -11.20
C LEU A 46 -4.91 -0.57 -12.63
N ASP A 47 -5.79 0.26 -13.16
CA ASP A 47 -5.68 0.76 -14.54
C ASP A 47 -4.40 1.61 -14.70
N CYS A 48 -4.11 2.49 -13.72
CA CYS A 48 -2.87 3.26 -13.71
C CYS A 48 -1.62 2.36 -13.62
N LEU A 49 -1.65 1.27 -12.84
CA LEU A 49 -0.52 0.33 -12.79
C LEU A 49 -0.34 -0.45 -14.08
N ARG A 50 -1.43 -0.80 -14.78
CA ARG A 50 -1.37 -1.44 -16.10
C ARG A 50 -0.70 -0.54 -17.14
N GLU A 51 -1.11 0.72 -17.17
CA GLU A 51 -0.53 1.72 -18.05
C GLU A 51 0.95 1.93 -17.75
N PHE A 52 1.31 2.11 -16.49
CA PHE A 52 2.70 2.21 -16.04
C PHE A 52 3.52 0.99 -16.48
N ALA A 53 3.02 -0.22 -16.23
CA ALA A 53 3.73 -1.44 -16.59
C ALA A 53 3.95 -1.56 -18.11
N ALA A 54 2.95 -1.18 -18.92
CA ALA A 54 3.04 -1.18 -20.37
C ALA A 54 4.10 -0.17 -20.88
N ASN A 55 4.07 1.06 -20.36
CA ASN A 55 5.01 2.12 -20.73
C ASN A 55 6.45 1.75 -20.35
N GLU A 56 6.64 1.13 -19.19
CA GLU A 56 7.94 0.68 -18.70
C GLU A 56 8.38 -0.68 -19.26
N LYS A 57 7.56 -1.31 -20.11
CA LYS A 57 7.79 -2.67 -20.69
C LYS A 57 8.02 -3.73 -19.61
N LEU A 58 7.31 -3.62 -18.49
CA LEU A 58 7.38 -4.56 -17.37
C LEU A 58 6.30 -5.64 -17.49
N LYS A 59 6.64 -6.85 -17.11
CA LYS A 59 5.64 -7.89 -16.94
C LYS A 59 4.84 -7.63 -15.69
N LEU A 60 3.51 -7.63 -15.81
CA LEU A 60 2.56 -7.45 -14.72
C LEU A 60 1.71 -8.70 -14.53
N ARG A 61 1.83 -9.31 -13.37
CA ARG A 61 0.97 -10.41 -12.92
C ARG A 61 -0.24 -9.83 -12.19
N LEU A 62 -1.41 -10.22 -12.62
CA LEU A 62 -2.66 -9.71 -12.09
C LEU A 62 -3.42 -10.81 -11.35
N ILE A 63 -3.57 -10.64 -10.04
CA ILE A 63 -4.61 -11.31 -9.28
C ILE A 63 -5.72 -10.27 -9.13
N ASN A 64 -6.56 -10.19 -10.20
CA ASN A 64 -7.59 -9.16 -10.33
C ASN A 64 -8.86 -9.58 -9.59
N GLU A 65 -8.77 -9.57 -8.27
CA GLU A 65 -9.87 -9.87 -7.37
C GLU A 65 -10.12 -8.66 -6.46
N TYR A 66 -11.34 -8.11 -6.51
CA TYR A 66 -11.76 -7.08 -5.57
C TYR A 66 -12.09 -7.71 -4.23
N GLY A 67 -11.14 -7.70 -3.34
CA GLY A 67 -11.13 -8.50 -2.12
C GLY A 67 -11.80 -7.86 -0.91
N LEU A 68 -12.83 -7.00 -1.03
CA LEU A 68 -13.49 -6.36 0.11
C LEU A 68 -13.89 -7.36 1.21
N ARG A 69 -14.56 -8.43 0.83
CA ARG A 69 -15.05 -9.43 1.80
C ARG A 69 -13.90 -10.21 2.45
N LEU A 70 -12.88 -10.55 1.67
CA LEU A 70 -11.66 -11.18 2.17
C LEU A 70 -10.98 -10.27 3.18
N PHE A 71 -10.74 -9.03 2.82
CA PHE A 71 -10.09 -8.06 3.69
C PHE A 71 -10.87 -7.84 4.99
N LEU A 72 -12.16 -7.60 4.91
CA LEU A 72 -13.00 -7.39 6.09
C LEU A 72 -13.03 -8.62 7.02
N LYS A 73 -13.08 -9.83 6.47
CA LYS A 73 -13.02 -11.06 7.26
C LYS A 73 -11.73 -11.16 8.07
N GLU A 74 -10.59 -10.83 7.45
CA GLU A 74 -9.28 -10.94 8.09
C GLU A 74 -9.03 -9.86 9.16
N VAL A 75 -9.59 -8.65 8.97
CA VAL A 75 -9.38 -7.53 9.89
C VAL A 75 -10.50 -7.36 10.92
N TYR A 76 -11.67 -7.98 10.72
CA TYR A 76 -12.84 -7.75 11.56
C TYR A 76 -12.62 -8.21 13.02
N GLN A 77 -11.91 -9.29 13.23
CA GLN A 77 -11.62 -9.81 14.57
C GLN A 77 -10.74 -8.85 15.40
N GLU A 78 -10.08 -7.92 14.73
CA GLU A 78 -9.17 -6.94 15.35
C GLU A 78 -9.82 -5.56 15.54
N ILE A 79 -11.11 -5.42 15.15
CA ILE A 79 -11.88 -4.16 15.27
C ILE A 79 -12.66 -4.10 16.60
N ASP A 80 -12.42 -4.99 17.53
CA ASP A 80 -13.19 -5.17 18.76
C ASP A 80 -13.19 -4.00 19.77
N GLY A 81 -12.77 -2.82 19.35
CA GLY A 81 -12.82 -1.60 20.15
C GLY A 81 -11.62 -1.36 21.07
N THR A 82 -10.57 -2.15 20.99
CA THR A 82 -9.35 -1.92 21.79
C THR A 82 -8.48 -0.78 21.26
N GLY A 83 -8.88 -0.13 20.16
CA GLY A 83 -8.27 1.11 19.65
C GLY A 83 -6.86 0.96 19.07
N ARG A 84 -6.40 -0.25 18.80
CA ARG A 84 -5.08 -0.49 18.22
C ARG A 84 -5.16 -0.69 16.71
N ASP A 85 -5.20 0.41 15.97
CA ASP A 85 -5.17 0.39 14.50
C ASP A 85 -3.96 -0.33 13.87
N SER A 86 -2.88 -0.53 14.64
CA SER A 86 -1.67 -1.23 14.20
C SER A 86 -1.95 -2.68 13.77
N TRP A 87 -2.82 -3.40 14.47
CA TRP A 87 -3.15 -4.82 14.18
C TRP A 87 -3.84 -4.98 12.83
N ARG A 88 -4.75 -4.07 12.49
CA ARG A 88 -5.39 -4.02 11.18
C ARG A 88 -4.36 -3.90 10.05
N CYS A 89 -3.35 -3.03 10.25
CA CYS A 89 -2.29 -2.85 9.27
C CYS A 89 -1.41 -4.09 9.16
N GLU A 90 -1.08 -4.77 10.25
CA GLU A 90 -0.31 -6.01 10.23
C GLU A 90 -1.04 -7.12 9.47
N LYS A 91 -2.36 -7.33 9.71
CA LYS A 91 -3.18 -8.27 8.92
C LYS A 91 -3.20 -7.91 7.44
N CYS A 92 -3.29 -6.61 7.14
CA CYS A 92 -3.23 -6.12 5.78
C CYS A 92 -1.88 -6.39 5.11
N TYR A 93 -0.77 -6.31 5.84
CA TYR A 93 0.56 -6.67 5.33
C TYR A 93 0.66 -8.17 5.12
N SER A 94 0.26 -8.99 6.10
CA SER A 94 0.28 -10.46 6.02
C SER A 94 -0.46 -10.96 4.79
N LEU A 95 -1.70 -10.52 4.58
CA LEU A 95 -2.52 -10.89 3.41
C LEU A 95 -1.77 -10.68 2.09
N ARG A 96 -1.12 -9.54 1.94
CA ARG A 96 -0.45 -9.15 0.69
C ARG A 96 0.91 -9.81 0.52
N LEU A 97 1.71 -9.86 1.59
CA LEU A 97 3.08 -10.39 1.55
C LEU A 97 3.09 -11.92 1.47
N GLU A 98 2.19 -12.60 2.19
CA GLU A 98 2.02 -14.05 2.04
C GLU A 98 1.60 -14.42 0.62
N LYS A 99 0.68 -13.66 0.01
CA LYS A 99 0.30 -13.90 -1.38
C LYS A 99 1.47 -13.66 -2.33
N ALA A 100 2.25 -12.60 -2.11
CA ALA A 100 3.43 -12.31 -2.93
C ALA A 100 4.49 -13.41 -2.80
N ALA A 101 4.77 -13.89 -1.59
CA ALA A 101 5.68 -15.00 -1.34
C ALA A 101 5.20 -16.32 -2.00
N SER A 102 3.91 -16.63 -1.84
CA SER A 102 3.29 -17.80 -2.47
C SER A 102 3.43 -17.80 -4.00
N VAL A 103 3.17 -16.66 -4.64
CA VAL A 103 3.33 -16.50 -6.10
C VAL A 103 4.79 -16.59 -6.48
N ALA A 104 5.68 -15.96 -5.72
CA ALA A 104 7.12 -15.98 -5.99
C ALA A 104 7.66 -17.42 -5.94
N ALA A 105 7.30 -18.20 -4.93
CA ALA A 105 7.69 -19.60 -4.82
C ALA A 105 7.12 -20.46 -5.97
N ALA A 106 5.82 -20.35 -6.24
CA ALA A 106 5.14 -21.12 -7.28
C ALA A 106 5.72 -20.87 -8.68
N GLU A 107 6.15 -19.62 -8.96
CA GLU A 107 6.67 -19.23 -10.28
C GLU A 107 8.20 -19.15 -10.33
N LYS A 108 8.86 -19.72 -9.33
CA LYS A 108 10.33 -19.84 -9.25
C LYS A 108 11.06 -18.49 -9.33
N PHE A 109 10.54 -17.47 -8.67
CA PHE A 109 11.30 -16.26 -8.38
C PHE A 109 12.33 -16.58 -7.29
N THR A 110 13.49 -15.91 -7.36
CA THR A 110 14.52 -16.03 -6.32
C THR A 110 14.06 -15.33 -5.05
N ALA A 111 13.41 -14.17 -5.21
CA ALA A 111 12.98 -13.34 -4.11
C ALA A 111 11.71 -12.54 -4.45
N PHE A 112 11.06 -12.01 -3.42
CA PHE A 112 10.01 -11.01 -3.57
C PHE A 112 10.28 -9.78 -2.71
N THR A 113 9.67 -8.66 -3.06
CA THR A 113 9.69 -7.41 -2.31
C THR A 113 8.37 -6.66 -2.49
N THR A 114 8.24 -5.48 -1.89
CA THR A 114 7.00 -4.71 -1.94
C THR A 114 7.23 -3.21 -2.07
N SER A 115 6.38 -2.54 -2.85
CA SER A 115 6.34 -1.08 -2.92
C SER A 115 5.81 -0.41 -1.65
N LEU A 116 5.37 -1.16 -0.64
CA LEU A 116 5.03 -0.62 0.68
C LEU A 116 6.23 0.03 1.36
N LEU A 117 7.43 -0.49 1.09
CA LEU A 117 8.69 -0.02 1.65
C LEU A 117 9.12 1.38 1.17
N ILE A 118 8.36 2.02 0.25
CA ILE A 118 8.63 3.41 -0.13
C ILE A 118 7.89 4.42 0.76
N SER A 119 6.80 3.99 1.41
CA SER A 119 5.94 4.92 2.13
C SER A 119 6.44 5.17 3.56
N PRO A 120 6.68 6.42 3.96
CA PRO A 120 7.05 6.75 5.34
C PRO A 120 5.87 6.59 6.33
N TYR A 121 4.68 6.28 5.84
CA TYR A 121 3.47 6.11 6.65
C TYR A 121 3.16 4.63 6.94
N GLN A 122 3.96 3.70 6.40
CA GLN A 122 3.85 2.28 6.72
C GLN A 122 4.76 1.94 7.89
N ASP A 123 4.35 0.98 8.70
CA ASP A 123 5.20 0.42 9.73
C ASP A 123 6.24 -0.50 9.06
N HIS A 124 7.47 0.01 8.91
CA HIS A 124 8.55 -0.67 8.21
C HIS A 124 9.03 -1.91 8.95
N ASP A 125 9.05 -1.88 10.28
CA ASP A 125 9.49 -3.02 11.10
C ASP A 125 8.49 -4.16 10.97
N ALA A 126 7.19 -3.84 11.01
CA ALA A 126 6.14 -4.82 10.78
C ALA A 126 6.17 -5.38 9.34
N VAL A 127 6.35 -4.53 8.31
CA VAL A 127 6.45 -4.99 6.91
C VAL A 127 7.66 -5.90 6.72
N LYS A 128 8.81 -5.56 7.33
CA LYS A 128 10.02 -6.39 7.27
C LYS A 128 9.80 -7.74 7.93
N ARG A 129 9.38 -7.75 9.18
CA ARG A 129 9.12 -8.98 9.96
C ARG A 129 8.13 -9.90 9.23
N ILE A 130 6.99 -9.38 8.80
CA ILE A 130 5.96 -10.15 8.10
C ILE A 130 6.46 -10.65 6.74
N GLY A 131 7.27 -9.86 6.04
CA GLY A 131 7.90 -10.28 4.80
C GLY A 131 8.87 -11.44 4.99
N GLU A 132 9.68 -11.42 6.04
CA GLU A 132 10.62 -12.49 6.42
C GLU A 132 9.86 -13.75 6.87
N GLU A 133 8.81 -13.63 7.67
CA GLU A 133 7.92 -14.73 8.06
C GLU A 133 7.26 -15.40 6.83
N ALA A 134 6.79 -14.60 5.88
CA ALA A 134 6.24 -15.12 4.63
C ALA A 134 7.30 -15.78 3.76
N ALA A 135 8.51 -15.25 3.72
CA ALA A 135 9.64 -15.83 3.00
C ALA A 135 9.99 -17.23 3.52
N GLU A 136 10.12 -17.37 4.84
CA GLU A 136 10.35 -18.65 5.50
C GLU A 136 9.25 -19.67 5.21
N LYS A 137 7.99 -19.26 5.35
CA LYS A 137 6.80 -20.09 5.11
C LYS A 137 6.75 -20.68 3.70
N TYR A 138 7.16 -19.94 2.68
CA TYR A 138 7.07 -20.34 1.27
C TYR A 138 8.40 -20.75 0.64
N GLY A 139 9.51 -20.69 1.38
CA GLY A 139 10.83 -21.09 0.88
C GLY A 139 11.35 -20.17 -0.24
N VAL A 140 11.17 -18.86 -0.10
CA VAL A 140 11.63 -17.83 -1.05
C VAL A 140 12.21 -16.67 -0.27
N ASP A 141 13.16 -15.91 -0.81
CA ASP A 141 13.76 -14.80 -0.08
C ASP A 141 12.87 -13.56 -0.06
N PHE A 142 12.86 -12.82 1.06
CA PHE A 142 12.32 -11.46 1.12
C PHE A 142 13.44 -10.45 0.89
N PHE A 143 13.41 -9.76 -0.22
CA PHE A 143 14.40 -8.74 -0.55
C PHE A 143 13.98 -7.41 0.09
N TYR A 144 14.46 -7.19 1.32
CA TYR A 144 14.23 -5.93 2.03
C TYR A 144 15.16 -4.84 1.53
N ILE A 145 14.58 -3.70 1.16
CA ILE A 145 15.27 -2.46 0.82
C ILE A 145 14.47 -1.26 1.31
N ASP A 146 15.11 -0.33 1.99
CA ASP A 146 14.45 0.90 2.43
C ASP A 146 14.36 1.90 1.26
N PHE A 147 13.17 1.98 0.65
CA PHE A 147 12.89 2.93 -0.42
C PHE A 147 12.41 4.30 0.08
N ARG A 148 12.25 4.55 1.39
CA ARG A 148 11.74 5.82 1.94
C ARG A 148 12.50 7.05 1.47
N PRO A 149 13.83 7.05 1.29
CA PRO A 149 14.56 8.18 0.74
C PRO A 149 14.02 8.64 -0.63
N LEU A 150 13.47 7.72 -1.43
CA LEU A 150 12.95 7.97 -2.77
C LEU A 150 11.48 8.43 -2.78
N TYR A 151 10.80 8.49 -1.63
CA TYR A 151 9.36 8.79 -1.56
C TYR A 151 8.98 10.11 -2.20
N ARG A 152 9.71 11.19 -1.90
CA ARG A 152 9.41 12.53 -2.43
C ARG A 152 9.62 12.60 -3.93
N GLU A 153 10.74 12.08 -4.39
CA GLU A 153 11.09 11.98 -5.81
C GLU A 153 10.04 11.19 -6.59
N SER A 154 9.67 9.99 -6.09
CA SER A 154 8.64 9.15 -6.70
C SER A 154 7.30 9.88 -6.87
N ARG A 155 6.89 10.66 -5.87
CA ARG A 155 5.65 11.43 -5.94
C ARG A 155 5.73 12.61 -6.92
N THR A 156 6.88 13.23 -7.04
CA THR A 156 7.11 14.31 -8.01
C THR A 156 7.06 13.76 -9.43
N ALA A 157 7.85 12.75 -9.74
CA ALA A 157 7.87 12.08 -11.03
C ALA A 157 6.49 11.53 -11.43
N ALA A 158 5.75 10.96 -10.47
CA ALA A 158 4.39 10.47 -10.72
C ALA A 158 3.40 11.58 -11.11
N ARG A 159 3.54 12.80 -10.56
CA ARG A 159 2.71 13.95 -10.97
C ARG A 159 3.10 14.45 -12.36
N GLU A 160 4.39 14.55 -12.63
CA GLU A 160 4.93 15.02 -13.92
C GLU A 160 4.53 14.08 -15.06
N THR A 161 4.44 12.78 -14.78
CA THR A 161 4.00 11.77 -15.75
C THR A 161 2.48 11.56 -15.78
N GLY A 162 1.70 12.33 -15.00
CA GLY A 162 0.24 12.25 -15.00
C GLY A 162 -0.35 10.99 -14.37
N LEU A 163 0.42 10.24 -13.58
CA LEU A 163 -0.09 9.04 -12.92
C LEU A 163 -1.15 9.37 -11.88
N TYR A 164 -2.14 8.49 -11.76
CA TYR A 164 -3.17 8.62 -10.73
C TYR A 164 -2.59 8.64 -9.32
N MET A 165 -2.84 9.73 -8.60
CA MET A 165 -2.32 9.96 -7.26
C MET A 165 -3.33 9.61 -6.18
N GLN A 166 -3.13 8.50 -5.49
CA GLN A 166 -3.98 8.09 -4.37
C GLN A 166 -3.97 9.10 -3.23
N LYS A 167 -5.11 9.25 -2.55
CA LYS A 167 -5.31 10.22 -1.45
C LYS A 167 -5.16 9.59 -0.06
N TYR A 168 -5.24 8.26 0.07
CA TYR A 168 -5.15 7.49 1.30
C TYR A 168 -4.45 6.13 1.05
N CYS A 169 -4.22 5.36 2.09
CA CYS A 169 -3.51 4.07 1.98
C CYS A 169 -4.22 3.08 1.06
N GLY A 170 -5.54 3.06 1.09
CA GLY A 170 -6.38 2.22 0.21
C GLY A 170 -7.52 1.53 0.94
N CYS A 171 -7.37 1.17 2.21
CA CYS A 171 -8.45 0.53 2.95
C CYS A 171 -9.53 1.53 3.37
N ILE A 172 -10.74 1.03 3.53
CA ILE A 172 -11.91 1.82 3.92
C ILE A 172 -11.70 2.58 5.23
N PHE A 173 -10.97 2.01 6.18
CA PHE A 173 -10.64 2.67 7.45
C PHE A 173 -9.69 3.85 7.25
N SER A 174 -8.68 3.71 6.40
CA SER A 174 -7.78 4.83 6.08
C SER A 174 -8.47 5.93 5.28
N GLU A 175 -9.53 5.60 4.55
CA GLU A 175 -10.43 6.59 3.93
C GLU A 175 -11.20 7.34 4.98
N GLU A 176 -11.85 6.62 5.90
CA GLU A 176 -12.60 7.19 7.02
C GLU A 176 -11.74 8.14 7.84
N GLU A 177 -10.58 7.71 8.32
CA GLU A 177 -9.59 8.52 9.06
C GLU A 177 -9.22 9.79 8.29
N ARG A 178 -8.99 9.65 6.99
CA ARG A 178 -8.60 10.77 6.13
C ARG A 178 -9.66 11.86 6.02
N TYR A 179 -10.94 11.46 5.96
CA TYR A 179 -12.03 12.38 5.66
C TYR A 179 -12.87 12.78 6.88
N LEU A 180 -13.08 11.88 7.84
CA LEU A 180 -13.84 12.20 9.07
C LEU A 180 -13.01 12.97 10.09
N ASP A 181 -11.75 12.61 10.31
CA ASP A 181 -10.91 13.33 11.29
C ASP A 181 -10.63 14.78 10.90
N LYS A 182 -10.62 15.08 9.61
CA LYS A 182 -10.57 16.48 9.14
C LYS A 182 -11.82 17.27 9.51
N LYS A 183 -12.99 16.64 9.48
CA LYS A 183 -14.26 17.27 9.91
C LYS A 183 -14.26 17.56 11.41
N LYS A 184 -13.75 16.67 12.24
CA LYS A 184 -13.61 16.91 13.70
C LYS A 184 -12.73 18.12 14.01
N LYS A 185 -11.60 18.28 13.31
CA LYS A 185 -10.70 19.45 13.47
C LYS A 185 -11.35 20.79 13.06
N ILE A 186 -12.20 20.78 12.02
CA ILE A 186 -12.92 21.98 11.58
C ILE A 186 -14.03 22.35 12.56
N ASN A 187 -14.77 21.37 13.10
CA ASN A 187 -15.85 21.64 14.07
C ASN A 187 -15.35 22.10 15.45
N HIS A 188 -14.15 21.73 15.88
CA HIS A 188 -13.55 22.27 17.10
C HIS A 188 -13.02 23.70 16.96
N GLY A 189 -12.86 24.20 15.74
CA GLY A 189 -12.49 25.60 15.46
C GLY A 189 -13.68 26.60 15.46
N VAL A 190 -14.92 26.09 15.38
CA VAL A 190 -16.13 26.95 15.24
C VAL A 190 -16.91 27.15 16.56
N THR A 191 -16.57 26.40 17.62
CA THR A 191 -17.28 26.47 18.90
C THR A 191 -16.67 27.44 19.94
N ARG A 192 -15.97 28.49 19.49
CA ARG A 192 -15.54 29.59 20.38
C ARG A 192 -15.95 30.94 19.84
N SER A 193 -17.24 31.24 19.89
CA SER A 193 -17.73 32.62 19.96
C SER A 193 -19.26 32.70 20.05
N PHE A 194 -19.86 32.15 21.11
CA PHE A 194 -21.20 32.55 21.54
C PHE A 194 -21.35 32.29 23.05
N THR A 195 -20.67 33.07 23.85
CA THR A 195 -21.09 33.39 25.20
C THR A 195 -20.45 34.71 25.57
N GLU A 196 -21.31 35.60 25.91
CA GLU A 196 -21.22 36.78 26.78
C GLU A 196 -21.65 38.06 26.09
N GLY A 197 -22.86 38.39 26.35
CA GLY A 197 -23.49 39.70 26.25
C GLY A 197 -24.59 39.75 27.27
N LYS A 198 -24.18 39.99 28.55
CA LYS A 198 -25.08 40.27 29.66
C LYS A 198 -25.66 41.66 29.56
N ASN A 199 -26.89 41.79 30.08
CA ASN A 199 -27.47 42.91 30.85
C ASN A 199 -27.80 44.20 30.10
N LEU A 200 -29.07 44.50 29.97
CA LEU A 200 -29.85 45.39 30.87
C LEU A 200 -31.30 45.29 30.50
#